data_a8e1388233c0380d9a699efa37d81b9b
#
_entry.id   a8e1388233c0380d9a699efa37d81b9b
#
_cell.length_a   1.000
_cell.length_b   1.000
_cell.length_c   1.000
_cell.angle_alpha   90.00
_cell.angle_beta   90.00
_cell.angle_gamma   90.00
#
_symmetry.space_group_name_H-M   'P 1'
#
loop_
_entity.id
_entity.type
_entity.pdbx_description
1 polymer ?
#
loop_
_entity_poly.entity_id
_entity_poly.type
_entity_poly.pdbx_seq_one_letter_code
_entity_poly.pdbx_strand_id
1 'polypeptide(L)'
;MDKYISFNQFTFQYDAQAEATLKDISFDIAKGEKVLILGPSGSGKSTLAQCLNGIIPNIHKGQAQGQVRIDGQDIFKQSIYDKSQLVSTVLQDPDGQFIGLTVAEDLAFALENDCADQSEMKDKVALWAERLDLTSLLNHRPQDLSGGQKQRVSLAGVLIDESPILLFDEPLANLDPKSGQETIDLIDKIHKEEGATTIIIEHRLEDVLYRPVDRILLVNDGTLLFNGSPDELLSSTLLLENGIREPLYVTVLRQLGFDTRSAQNLSQLDALDLSDLVLPDRVLKDKRDSSSDSILKVEGLSVSYGDNPAIIEDMSFSLKKGERLAIVGKNGAGKSTLAKALCGFVPSQGKLTYKGQDISQDSIAERSERIGFVLQNPNQMISQTMIFDEVALGLRLRGIEETEVEARVHEVLKTCGLYSFRK
;
A
#
# COMPACT_ATOMS: atom_id res chain seq x y z
N MET A 1 -7.95 30.18 10.85
CA MET A 1 -8.22 28.86 11.42
C MET A 1 -7.16 28.58 12.47
N ASP A 2 -7.55 28.08 13.63
CA ASP A 2 -6.57 27.78 14.68
C ASP A 2 -5.66 26.64 14.22
N LYS A 3 -4.35 26.88 14.31
CA LYS A 3 -3.31 25.91 13.94
C LYS A 3 -3.26 24.82 15.01
N TYR A 4 -3.77 23.63 14.70
CA TYR A 4 -3.78 22.51 15.64
C TYR A 4 -2.48 21.71 15.58
N ILE A 5 -2.04 21.37 14.35
CA ILE A 5 -0.71 20.80 14.10
C ILE A 5 0.09 21.79 13.27
N SER A 6 1.34 22.03 13.61
CA SER A 6 2.21 22.93 12.84
C SER A 6 3.62 22.38 12.73
N PHE A 7 4.12 22.35 11.50
CA PHE A 7 5.54 22.21 11.17
C PHE A 7 6.06 23.59 10.76
N ASN A 8 7.19 24.01 11.33
CA ASN A 8 7.78 25.30 11.02
C ASN A 8 9.27 25.13 10.73
N GLN A 9 9.65 25.30 9.46
CA GLN A 9 11.01 25.14 8.95
C GLN A 9 11.69 23.87 9.47
N PHE A 10 10.91 22.77 9.47
CA PHE A 10 11.34 21.52 10.07
C PHE A 10 12.22 20.71 9.11
N THR A 11 13.40 20.36 9.59
CA THR A 11 14.38 19.52 8.91
C THR A 11 14.73 18.35 9.81
N PHE A 12 14.79 17.15 9.26
CA PHE A 12 15.17 15.95 10.00
C PHE A 12 16.13 15.08 9.20
N GLN A 13 17.20 14.64 9.84
CA GLN A 13 18.19 13.71 9.30
C GLN A 13 18.38 12.55 10.25
N TYR A 14 18.21 11.32 9.79
CA TYR A 14 18.57 10.12 10.57
C TYR A 14 20.07 10.03 10.78
N ASP A 15 20.50 9.58 11.97
CA ASP A 15 21.95 9.42 12.28
C ASP A 15 22.67 8.47 11.31
N ALA A 16 21.94 7.51 10.72
CA ALA A 16 22.48 6.55 9.75
C ALA A 16 22.53 7.07 8.31
N GLN A 17 22.04 8.29 8.03
CA GLN A 17 21.97 8.86 6.68
C GLN A 17 22.87 10.06 6.53
N ALA A 18 23.45 10.21 5.34
CA ALA A 18 24.34 11.35 5.02
C ALA A 18 23.56 12.64 4.71
N GLU A 19 22.29 12.51 4.29
CA GLU A 19 21.44 13.63 3.90
C GLU A 19 20.17 13.69 4.74
N ALA A 20 19.60 14.90 4.84
CA ALA A 20 18.33 15.11 5.52
C ALA A 20 17.18 14.43 4.74
N THR A 21 16.35 13.68 5.47
CA THR A 21 15.14 13.02 4.92
C THR A 21 13.99 14.01 4.79
N LEU A 22 13.89 14.99 5.69
CA LEU A 22 12.95 16.11 5.60
C LEU A 22 13.74 17.41 5.54
N LYS A 23 13.36 18.31 4.62
CA LYS A 23 14.13 19.52 4.29
C LYS A 23 13.19 20.72 4.32
N ASP A 24 13.31 21.58 5.31
CA ASP A 24 12.59 22.86 5.48
C ASP A 24 11.05 22.74 5.31
N ILE A 25 10.46 21.74 5.95
CA ILE A 25 9.02 21.46 5.88
C ILE A 25 8.26 22.52 6.71
N SER A 26 7.29 23.18 6.08
CA SER A 26 6.42 24.15 6.75
C SER A 26 4.97 24.00 6.29
N PHE A 27 4.07 23.65 7.21
CA PHE A 27 2.63 23.62 7.01
C PHE A 27 1.89 23.60 8.34
N ASP A 28 0.59 23.88 8.29
CA ASP A 28 -0.31 23.79 9.44
C ASP A 28 -1.49 22.87 9.10
N ILE A 29 -2.07 22.20 10.08
CA ILE A 29 -3.33 21.45 9.96
C ILE A 29 -4.29 22.01 11.01
N ALA A 30 -5.54 22.28 10.61
CA ALA A 30 -6.58 22.73 11.52
C ALA A 30 -7.17 21.56 12.32
N LYS A 31 -7.78 21.85 13.47
CA LYS A 31 -8.50 20.84 14.25
C LYS A 31 -9.70 20.31 13.48
N GLY A 32 -9.86 18.99 13.42
CA GLY A 32 -10.94 18.33 12.70
C GLY A 32 -10.77 18.32 11.18
N GLU A 33 -9.61 18.70 10.65
CA GLU A 33 -9.31 18.67 9.23
C GLU A 33 -8.91 17.25 8.79
N LYS A 34 -9.32 16.84 7.59
CA LYS A 34 -8.95 15.57 6.95
C LYS A 34 -7.92 15.83 5.86
N VAL A 35 -6.69 15.43 6.09
CA VAL A 35 -5.53 15.74 5.23
C VAL A 35 -4.93 14.47 4.64
N LEU A 36 -4.66 14.50 3.33
CA LEU A 36 -3.88 13.46 2.65
C LEU A 36 -2.43 13.93 2.48
N ILE A 37 -1.48 13.15 2.97
CA ILE A 37 -0.05 13.31 2.66
C ILE A 37 0.28 12.34 1.52
N LEU A 38 0.57 12.91 0.35
CA LEU A 38 0.82 12.21 -0.90
C LEU A 38 2.29 12.33 -1.30
N GLY A 39 2.82 11.35 -2.00
CA GLY A 39 4.18 11.40 -2.56
C GLY A 39 4.70 10.02 -2.96
N PRO A 40 5.79 9.95 -3.74
CA PRO A 40 6.44 8.68 -4.10
C PRO A 40 6.96 7.93 -2.86
N SER A 41 7.26 6.64 -3.03
CA SER A 41 7.97 5.87 -1.99
C SER A 41 9.33 6.51 -1.70
N GLY A 42 9.68 6.60 -0.41
CA GLY A 42 10.93 7.21 0.03
C GLY A 42 10.93 8.74 0.08
N SER A 43 9.81 9.41 -0.20
CA SER A 43 9.73 10.88 -0.20
C SER A 43 9.75 11.54 1.20
N GLY A 44 9.70 10.75 2.29
CA GLY A 44 9.70 11.27 3.67
C GLY A 44 8.33 11.26 4.38
N LYS A 45 7.26 10.76 3.75
CA LYS A 45 5.89 10.74 4.33
C LYS A 45 5.82 10.01 5.68
N SER A 46 6.31 8.78 5.76
CA SER A 46 6.32 8.02 7.01
C SER A 46 7.24 8.66 8.06
N THR A 47 8.28 9.40 7.66
CA THR A 47 9.12 10.18 8.58
C THR A 47 8.31 11.33 9.19
N LEU A 48 7.47 12.02 8.42
CA LEU A 48 6.53 13.03 8.95
C LEU A 48 5.56 12.41 9.98
N ALA A 49 4.98 11.25 9.65
CA ALA A 49 4.13 10.51 10.58
C ALA A 49 4.85 10.16 11.88
N GLN A 50 6.07 9.64 11.76
CA GLN A 50 6.89 9.24 12.91
C GLN A 50 7.29 10.42 13.81
N CYS A 51 7.38 11.63 13.26
CA CYS A 51 7.54 12.81 14.09
C CYS A 51 6.29 13.09 14.93
N LEU A 52 5.09 12.90 14.38
CA LEU A 52 3.83 13.16 15.08
C LEU A 52 3.54 12.12 16.18
N ASN A 53 3.73 10.84 15.90
CA ASN A 53 3.43 9.76 16.83
C ASN A 53 4.55 9.46 17.84
N GLY A 54 5.68 10.16 17.76
CA GLY A 54 6.77 10.07 18.74
C GLY A 54 7.76 8.93 18.50
N ILE A 55 7.66 8.15 17.43
CA ILE A 55 8.71 7.21 17.03
C ILE A 55 10.02 7.97 16.80
N ILE A 56 9.93 9.14 16.20
CA ILE A 56 11.04 10.12 16.15
C ILE A 56 10.83 11.15 17.27
N PRO A 57 11.83 11.43 18.07
CA PRO A 57 13.21 10.91 18.10
C PRO A 57 13.43 9.75 19.08
N ASN A 58 12.37 9.16 19.66
CA ASN A 58 12.50 8.21 20.77
C ASN A 58 13.10 6.88 20.34
N ILE A 59 12.63 6.33 19.24
CA ILE A 59 13.09 5.02 18.68
C ILE A 59 14.09 5.28 17.55
N HIS A 60 13.70 6.09 16.58
CA HIS A 60 14.55 6.47 15.46
C HIS A 60 15.24 7.78 15.77
N LYS A 61 16.55 7.68 16.01
CA LYS A 61 17.38 8.83 16.38
C LYS A 61 17.87 9.58 15.16
N GLY A 62 18.06 10.88 15.34
CA GLY A 62 18.54 11.79 14.30
C GLY A 62 18.61 13.23 14.78
N GLN A 63 19.01 14.11 13.88
CA GLN A 63 19.11 15.54 14.12
C GLN A 63 17.85 16.24 13.60
N ALA A 64 17.17 16.95 14.48
CA ALA A 64 15.99 17.75 14.15
C ALA A 64 16.32 19.25 14.28
N GLN A 65 15.86 20.05 13.31
CA GLN A 65 15.90 21.50 13.32
C GLN A 65 14.51 22.04 13.01
N GLY A 66 14.21 23.26 13.48
CA GLY A 66 12.86 23.82 13.35
C GLY A 66 11.96 23.39 14.50
N GLN A 67 10.63 23.41 14.28
CA GLN A 67 9.65 23.13 15.32
C GLN A 67 8.49 22.32 14.78
N VAL A 68 8.01 21.36 15.60
CA VAL A 68 6.74 20.67 15.36
C VAL A 68 5.87 20.82 16.61
N ARG A 69 4.66 21.31 16.44
CA ARG A 69 3.74 21.56 17.56
C ARG A 69 2.38 20.89 17.32
N ILE A 70 1.80 20.41 18.41
CA ILE A 70 0.40 19.98 18.47
C ILE A 70 -0.26 20.78 19.59
N ASP A 71 -1.37 21.43 19.31
CA ASP A 71 -2.10 22.31 20.22
C ASP A 71 -1.16 23.36 20.90
N GLY A 72 -0.29 23.96 20.10
CA GLY A 72 0.69 24.95 20.53
C GLY A 72 1.88 24.39 21.31
N GLN A 73 1.89 23.13 21.69
CA GLN A 73 2.98 22.49 22.46
C GLN A 73 4.01 21.85 21.54
N ASP A 74 5.28 22.02 21.87
CA ASP A 74 6.41 21.40 21.14
C ASP A 74 6.46 19.90 21.44
N ILE A 75 6.14 19.07 20.44
CA ILE A 75 6.05 17.62 20.59
C ILE A 75 7.40 16.94 20.84
N PHE A 76 8.53 17.55 20.48
CA PHE A 76 9.85 16.98 20.76
C PHE A 76 10.24 17.08 22.24
N LYS A 77 9.50 17.86 23.04
CA LYS A 77 9.68 17.99 24.49
C LYS A 77 8.75 17.09 25.30
N GLN A 78 7.77 16.48 24.65
CA GLN A 78 6.80 15.57 25.28
C GLN A 78 7.35 14.15 25.36
N SER A 79 6.90 13.39 26.37
CA SER A 79 7.19 11.97 26.47
C SER A 79 6.43 11.20 25.37
N ILE A 80 6.83 9.95 25.11
CA ILE A 80 6.11 9.08 24.17
C ILE A 80 4.68 8.80 24.63
N TYR A 81 4.48 8.71 25.96
CA TYR A 81 3.16 8.55 26.58
C TYR A 81 2.26 9.75 26.31
N ASP A 82 2.74 10.99 26.56
CA ASP A 82 1.94 12.20 26.29
C ASP A 82 1.54 12.28 24.80
N LYS A 83 2.41 11.84 23.90
CA LYS A 83 2.12 11.82 22.46
C LYS A 83 1.11 10.74 22.10
N SER A 84 1.14 9.56 22.74
CA SER A 84 0.15 8.49 22.47
C SER A 84 -1.26 8.92 22.84
N GLN A 85 -1.42 9.79 23.83
CA GLN A 85 -2.72 10.38 24.18
C GLN A 85 -3.23 11.41 23.16
N LEU A 86 -2.36 11.91 22.29
CA LEU A 86 -2.71 12.91 21.26
C LEU A 86 -2.88 12.29 19.88
N VAL A 87 -2.09 11.27 19.54
CA VAL A 87 -1.99 10.71 18.20
C VAL A 87 -2.06 9.20 18.24
N SER A 88 -3.15 8.66 17.75
CA SER A 88 -3.29 7.23 17.51
C SER A 88 -2.95 6.88 16.07
N THR A 89 -2.18 5.81 15.86
CA THR A 89 -1.62 5.45 14.55
C THR A 89 -2.03 4.06 14.12
N VAL A 90 -2.62 3.93 12.93
CA VAL A 90 -2.78 2.67 12.21
C VAL A 90 -1.57 2.48 11.31
N LEU A 91 -0.81 1.40 11.56
CA LEU A 91 0.42 1.09 10.82
C LEU A 91 0.12 0.41 9.48
N GLN A 92 1.08 0.48 8.57
CA GLN A 92 1.06 -0.14 7.24
C GLN A 92 0.86 -1.67 7.30
N ASP A 93 1.48 -2.33 8.28
CA ASP A 93 1.36 -3.77 8.50
C ASP A 93 0.53 -4.06 9.76
N PRO A 94 -0.75 -4.42 9.63
CA PRO A 94 -1.59 -4.78 10.77
C PRO A 94 -1.06 -5.98 11.57
N ASP A 95 -0.42 -6.95 10.91
CA ASP A 95 0.10 -8.16 11.59
C ASP A 95 1.22 -7.81 12.60
N GLY A 96 2.01 -6.79 12.31
CA GLY A 96 3.04 -6.27 13.22
C GLY A 96 2.49 -5.46 14.40
N GLN A 97 1.20 -5.12 14.38
CA GLN A 97 0.55 -4.30 15.40
C GLN A 97 -0.14 -5.15 16.49
N PHE A 98 -0.51 -6.40 16.21
CA PHE A 98 -1.23 -7.27 17.14
C PHE A 98 -0.35 -7.78 18.29
N ILE A 99 -0.81 -7.54 19.52
CA ILE A 99 -0.15 -7.94 20.77
C ILE A 99 -1.02 -8.95 21.52
N GLY A 100 -2.35 -8.80 21.50
CA GLY A 100 -3.31 -9.66 22.15
C GLY A 100 -3.33 -11.07 21.56
N LEU A 101 -3.61 -12.08 22.42
CA LEU A 101 -3.83 -13.46 21.98
C LEU A 101 -5.21 -13.62 21.33
N THR A 102 -6.15 -12.76 21.70
CA THR A 102 -7.50 -12.67 21.14
C THR A 102 -7.78 -11.24 20.67
N VAL A 103 -8.77 -11.09 19.80
CA VAL A 103 -9.24 -9.76 19.36
C VAL A 103 -9.65 -8.90 20.55
N ALA A 104 -10.36 -9.48 21.53
CA ALA A 104 -10.78 -8.74 22.72
C ALA A 104 -9.60 -8.21 23.54
N GLU A 105 -8.56 -9.03 23.73
CA GLU A 105 -7.33 -8.62 24.43
C GLU A 105 -6.56 -7.56 23.65
N ASP A 106 -6.52 -7.69 22.32
CA ASP A 106 -5.85 -6.72 21.46
C ASP A 106 -6.52 -5.34 21.52
N LEU A 107 -7.86 -5.30 21.48
CA LEU A 107 -8.62 -4.07 21.66
C LEU A 107 -8.44 -3.47 23.06
N ALA A 108 -8.38 -4.30 24.11
CA ALA A 108 -8.23 -3.83 25.48
C ALA A 108 -6.83 -3.30 25.81
N PHE A 109 -5.82 -3.64 25.01
CA PHE A 109 -4.41 -3.42 25.32
C PHE A 109 -4.06 -1.95 25.59
N ALA A 110 -4.62 -1.03 24.81
CA ALA A 110 -4.37 0.40 25.01
C ALA A 110 -4.97 0.88 26.36
N LEU A 111 -6.19 0.47 26.66
CA LEU A 111 -6.88 0.80 27.92
C LEU A 111 -6.18 0.17 29.15
N GLU A 112 -5.58 -1.02 28.99
CA GLU A 112 -4.76 -1.62 30.04
C GLU A 112 -3.52 -0.80 30.35
N ASN A 113 -2.86 -0.25 29.33
CA ASN A 113 -1.71 0.65 29.50
C ASN A 113 -2.08 1.95 30.21
N ASP A 114 -3.32 2.42 30.02
CA ASP A 114 -3.86 3.60 30.70
C ASP A 114 -4.42 3.27 32.11
N CYS A 115 -4.31 2.01 32.53
CA CYS A 115 -4.83 1.55 33.83
C CYS A 115 -6.34 1.79 34.01
N ALA A 116 -7.13 1.70 32.92
CA ALA A 116 -8.59 1.84 32.97
C ALA A 116 -9.24 0.73 33.81
N ASP A 117 -10.40 1.02 34.40
CA ASP A 117 -11.16 0.03 35.17
C ASP A 117 -11.67 -1.09 34.25
N GLN A 118 -11.67 -2.34 34.79
CA GLN A 118 -12.06 -3.54 34.02
C GLN A 118 -13.50 -3.45 33.46
N SER A 119 -14.42 -2.78 34.14
CA SER A 119 -15.77 -2.55 33.64
C SER A 119 -15.76 -1.62 32.44
N GLU A 120 -15.03 -0.51 32.52
CA GLU A 120 -14.87 0.45 31.43
C GLU A 120 -14.21 -0.20 30.19
N MET A 121 -13.15 -0.98 30.38
CA MET A 121 -12.50 -1.73 29.30
C MET A 121 -13.49 -2.64 28.58
N LYS A 122 -14.29 -3.41 29.31
CA LYS A 122 -15.29 -4.32 28.72
C LYS A 122 -16.36 -3.58 27.93
N ASP A 123 -16.83 -2.45 28.45
CA ASP A 123 -17.86 -1.64 27.80
C ASP A 123 -17.31 -1.01 26.50
N LYS A 124 -16.10 -0.44 26.54
CA LYS A 124 -15.44 0.13 25.35
C LYS A 124 -15.11 -0.94 24.29
N VAL A 125 -14.59 -2.08 24.70
CA VAL A 125 -14.32 -3.21 23.79
C VAL A 125 -15.60 -3.69 23.11
N ALA A 126 -16.70 -3.84 23.87
CA ALA A 126 -17.99 -4.25 23.30
C ALA A 126 -18.52 -3.21 22.31
N LEU A 127 -18.45 -1.92 22.66
CA LEU A 127 -18.88 -0.81 21.81
C LEU A 127 -18.12 -0.78 20.46
N TRP A 128 -16.78 -0.81 20.50
CA TRP A 128 -15.98 -0.75 19.28
C TRP A 128 -16.06 -2.03 18.47
N ALA A 129 -16.22 -3.19 19.12
CA ALA A 129 -16.48 -4.44 18.42
C ALA A 129 -17.81 -4.44 17.67
N GLU A 130 -18.87 -3.85 18.23
CA GLU A 130 -20.16 -3.68 17.54
C GLU A 130 -20.03 -2.69 16.37
N ARG A 131 -19.43 -1.53 16.57
CA ARG A 131 -19.26 -0.47 15.54
C ARG A 131 -18.49 -0.94 14.30
N LEU A 132 -17.58 -1.91 14.49
CA LEU A 132 -16.67 -2.42 13.44
C LEU A 132 -16.98 -3.86 12.99
N ASP A 133 -18.17 -4.40 13.35
CA ASP A 133 -18.61 -5.77 13.02
C ASP A 133 -17.60 -6.85 13.48
N LEU A 134 -17.05 -6.72 14.69
CA LEU A 134 -16.05 -7.62 15.26
C LEU A 134 -16.62 -8.49 16.40
N THR A 135 -17.87 -8.30 16.82
CA THR A 135 -18.47 -8.94 18.00
C THR A 135 -18.33 -10.47 17.95
N SER A 136 -18.55 -11.09 16.79
CA SER A 136 -18.40 -12.54 16.61
C SER A 136 -16.95 -13.03 16.60
N LEU A 137 -16.00 -12.11 16.49
CA LEU A 137 -14.57 -12.40 16.34
C LEU A 137 -13.77 -12.15 17.63
N LEU A 138 -14.38 -11.62 18.69
CA LEU A 138 -13.70 -11.23 19.92
C LEU A 138 -12.82 -12.34 20.53
N ASN A 139 -13.24 -13.59 20.42
CA ASN A 139 -12.49 -14.75 20.93
C ASN A 139 -11.55 -15.40 19.91
N HIS A 140 -11.44 -14.85 18.70
CA HIS A 140 -10.52 -15.38 17.69
C HIS A 140 -9.14 -14.78 17.86
N ARG A 141 -8.13 -15.49 17.33
CA ARG A 141 -6.76 -14.95 17.23
C ARG A 141 -6.71 -13.95 16.07
N PRO A 142 -6.11 -12.77 16.25
CA PRO A 142 -5.96 -11.81 15.16
C PRO A 142 -5.29 -12.40 13.91
N GLN A 143 -4.31 -13.30 14.10
CA GLN A 143 -3.56 -13.93 13.01
C GLN A 143 -4.42 -14.82 12.09
N ASP A 144 -5.52 -15.39 12.62
CA ASP A 144 -6.42 -16.30 11.88
C ASP A 144 -7.47 -15.55 11.05
N LEU A 145 -7.52 -14.23 11.17
CA LEU A 145 -8.50 -13.38 10.50
C LEU A 145 -8.11 -13.08 9.04
N SER A 146 -9.12 -12.79 8.21
CA SER A 146 -8.89 -12.26 6.87
C SER A 146 -8.26 -10.85 6.90
N GLY A 147 -7.61 -10.43 5.81
CA GLY A 147 -6.96 -9.12 5.74
C GLY A 147 -7.89 -7.95 6.10
N GLY A 148 -9.14 -7.94 5.60
CA GLY A 148 -10.13 -6.91 5.94
C GLY A 148 -10.60 -6.97 7.40
N GLN A 149 -10.68 -8.17 8.01
CA GLN A 149 -10.98 -8.32 9.43
C GLN A 149 -9.82 -7.81 10.30
N LYS A 150 -8.58 -8.17 9.94
CA LYS A 150 -7.37 -7.66 10.59
C LYS A 150 -7.30 -6.14 10.58
N GLN A 151 -7.61 -5.53 9.43
CA GLN A 151 -7.68 -4.07 9.32
C GLN A 151 -8.71 -3.47 10.29
N ARG A 152 -9.90 -4.06 10.39
CA ARG A 152 -10.92 -3.59 11.33
C ARG A 152 -10.50 -3.76 12.79
N VAL A 153 -9.83 -4.85 13.14
CA VAL A 153 -9.27 -5.06 14.49
C VAL A 153 -8.21 -4.02 14.81
N SER A 154 -7.26 -3.79 13.89
CA SER A 154 -6.24 -2.74 14.03
C SER A 154 -6.86 -1.35 14.20
N LEU A 155 -7.89 -1.02 13.40
CA LEU A 155 -8.66 0.21 13.55
C LEU A 155 -9.33 0.30 14.91
N ALA A 156 -10.00 -0.76 15.38
CA ALA A 156 -10.66 -0.78 16.68
C ALA A 156 -9.68 -0.50 17.82
N GLY A 157 -8.51 -1.18 17.81
CA GLY A 157 -7.47 -0.99 18.81
C GLY A 157 -6.88 0.42 18.85
N VAL A 158 -6.91 1.14 17.71
CA VAL A 158 -6.44 2.53 17.61
C VAL A 158 -7.53 3.53 18.04
N LEU A 159 -8.79 3.23 17.74
CA LEU A 159 -9.92 4.13 17.97
C LEU A 159 -10.43 4.10 19.42
N ILE A 160 -10.17 3.01 20.12
CA ILE A 160 -10.64 2.81 21.51
C ILE A 160 -10.08 3.84 22.49
N ASP A 161 -8.91 4.42 22.17
CA ASP A 161 -8.26 5.49 22.93
C ASP A 161 -8.91 6.86 22.75
N GLU A 162 -9.79 7.03 21.75
CA GLU A 162 -10.48 8.29 21.46
C GLU A 162 -9.52 9.48 21.27
N SER A 163 -8.33 9.24 20.72
CA SER A 163 -7.32 10.26 20.48
C SER A 163 -7.80 11.32 19.50
N PRO A 164 -7.47 12.61 19.73
CA PRO A 164 -7.94 13.73 18.89
C PRO A 164 -7.31 13.76 17.49
N ILE A 165 -6.22 13.02 17.26
CA ILE A 165 -5.55 12.92 15.96
C ILE A 165 -5.46 11.44 15.57
N LEU A 166 -5.99 11.12 14.41
CA LEU A 166 -5.92 9.78 13.80
C LEU A 166 -4.95 9.82 12.62
N LEU A 167 -3.93 9.00 12.69
CA LEU A 167 -2.90 8.88 11.67
C LEU A 167 -2.96 7.50 11.00
N PHE A 168 -3.16 7.48 9.69
CA PHE A 168 -3.22 6.27 8.88
C PHE A 168 -2.01 6.22 7.96
N ASP A 169 -1.08 5.30 8.21
CA ASP A 169 0.12 5.13 7.37
C ASP A 169 -0.10 3.97 6.39
N GLU A 170 -0.36 4.33 5.13
CA GLU A 170 -0.67 3.43 4.01
C GLU A 170 -1.79 2.40 4.33
N PRO A 171 -2.98 2.86 4.77
CA PRO A 171 -4.06 1.97 5.21
C PRO A 171 -4.63 1.09 4.09
N LEU A 172 -4.31 1.36 2.83
CA LEU A 172 -4.74 0.59 1.66
C LEU A 172 -3.71 -0.46 1.22
N ALA A 173 -2.55 -0.55 1.89
CA ALA A 173 -1.53 -1.51 1.55
C ALA A 173 -2.07 -2.95 1.64
N ASN A 174 -1.74 -3.77 0.64
CA ASN A 174 -2.14 -5.17 0.55
C ASN A 174 -3.66 -5.48 0.50
N LEU A 175 -4.51 -4.45 0.37
CA LEU A 175 -5.96 -4.62 0.21
C LEU A 175 -6.34 -4.76 -1.27
N ASP A 176 -7.33 -5.61 -1.54
CA ASP A 176 -8.00 -5.60 -2.83
C ASP A 176 -8.86 -4.33 -2.98
N PRO A 177 -9.25 -3.93 -4.21
CA PRO A 177 -9.95 -2.67 -4.44
C PRO A 177 -11.23 -2.51 -3.63
N LYS A 178 -11.99 -3.59 -3.42
CA LYS A 178 -13.24 -3.55 -2.63
C LYS A 178 -12.94 -3.31 -1.16
N SER A 179 -12.03 -4.06 -0.58
CA SER A 179 -11.60 -3.90 0.81
C SER A 179 -10.96 -2.51 1.03
N GLY A 180 -10.25 -1.99 0.04
CA GLY A 180 -9.71 -0.63 0.07
C GLY A 180 -10.82 0.44 0.16
N GLN A 181 -11.86 0.32 -0.67
CA GLN A 181 -13.01 1.23 -0.61
C GLN A 181 -13.75 1.15 0.75
N GLU A 182 -14.00 -0.07 1.24
CA GLU A 182 -14.60 -0.28 2.56
C GLU A 182 -13.78 0.36 3.69
N THR A 183 -12.44 0.33 3.58
CA THR A 183 -11.54 0.99 4.55
C THR A 183 -11.64 2.51 4.47
N ILE A 184 -11.65 3.11 3.27
CA ILE A 184 -11.82 4.56 3.11
C ILE A 184 -13.21 5.02 3.57
N ASP A 185 -14.27 4.24 3.31
CA ASP A 185 -15.61 4.49 3.83
C ASP A 185 -15.63 4.52 5.35
N LEU A 186 -14.94 3.57 5.97
CA LEU A 186 -14.85 3.47 7.43
C LEU A 186 -14.06 4.65 8.02
N ILE A 187 -12.92 5.02 7.45
CA ILE A 187 -12.14 6.19 7.87
C ILE A 187 -12.99 7.47 7.75
N ASP A 188 -13.72 7.63 6.65
CA ASP A 188 -14.59 8.79 6.44
C ASP A 188 -15.73 8.86 7.44
N LYS A 189 -16.35 7.71 7.75
CA LYS A 189 -17.41 7.60 8.77
C LYS A 189 -16.88 8.01 10.15
N ILE A 190 -15.75 7.44 10.56
CA ILE A 190 -15.11 7.73 11.85
C ILE A 190 -14.73 9.22 11.95
N HIS A 191 -14.07 9.76 10.91
CA HIS A 191 -13.73 11.18 10.87
C HIS A 191 -14.95 12.09 11.13
N LYS A 192 -16.11 11.77 10.49
CA LYS A 192 -17.35 12.55 10.65
C LYS A 192 -18.01 12.37 12.01
N GLU A 193 -17.99 11.16 12.56
CA GLU A 193 -18.63 10.83 13.82
C GLU A 193 -17.84 11.37 15.02
N GLU A 194 -16.51 11.20 15.02
CA GLU A 194 -15.64 11.60 16.14
C GLU A 194 -15.14 13.05 16.02
N GLY A 195 -15.20 13.65 14.84
CA GLY A 195 -14.64 15.00 14.59
C GLY A 195 -13.13 15.08 14.78
N ALA A 196 -12.44 13.95 14.75
CA ALA A 196 -10.99 13.87 14.95
C ALA A 196 -10.23 14.44 13.75
N THR A 197 -9.07 15.06 14.02
CA THR A 197 -8.14 15.46 12.95
C THR A 197 -7.57 14.20 12.32
N THR A 198 -7.79 14.03 11.01
CA THR A 198 -7.46 12.79 10.30
C THR A 198 -6.34 13.04 9.30
N ILE A 199 -5.24 12.30 9.44
CA ILE A 199 -4.11 12.35 8.51
C ILE A 199 -3.99 10.98 7.84
N ILE A 200 -4.08 10.97 6.52
CA ILE A 200 -3.92 9.76 5.70
C ILE A 200 -2.62 9.91 4.92
N ILE A 201 -1.72 8.95 5.03
CA ILE A 201 -0.53 8.86 4.19
C ILE A 201 -0.80 7.77 3.17
N GLU A 202 -0.76 8.13 1.90
CA GLU A 202 -1.01 7.19 0.81
C GLU A 202 -0.33 7.63 -0.49
N HIS A 203 -0.10 6.67 -1.36
CA HIS A 203 0.36 6.89 -2.72
C HIS A 203 -0.73 6.60 -3.77
N ARG A 204 -1.86 6.01 -3.36
CA ARG A 204 -3.01 5.64 -4.19
C ARG A 204 -4.06 6.75 -4.16
N LEU A 205 -3.76 7.88 -4.80
CA LEU A 205 -4.59 9.09 -4.77
C LEU A 205 -6.06 8.83 -5.16
N GLU A 206 -6.30 8.10 -6.25
CA GLU A 206 -7.64 7.81 -6.77
C GLU A 206 -8.51 7.06 -5.75
N ASP A 207 -7.92 6.11 -5.02
CA ASP A 207 -8.64 5.33 -4.02
C ASP A 207 -9.01 6.17 -2.79
N VAL A 208 -8.11 7.09 -2.36
CA VAL A 208 -8.40 7.99 -1.23
C VAL A 208 -9.45 9.01 -1.61
N LEU A 209 -9.39 9.57 -2.82
CA LEU A 209 -10.37 10.54 -3.31
C LEU A 209 -11.77 9.95 -3.58
N TYR A 210 -11.94 8.63 -3.39
CA TYR A 210 -13.27 8.01 -3.33
C TYR A 210 -14.15 8.66 -2.25
N ARG A 211 -13.54 9.21 -1.19
CA ARG A 211 -14.21 10.08 -0.21
C ARG A 211 -13.51 11.44 -0.16
N PRO A 212 -14.25 12.52 0.16
CA PRO A 212 -13.67 13.85 0.23
C PRO A 212 -12.53 13.93 1.24
N VAL A 213 -11.48 14.67 0.90
CA VAL A 213 -10.44 15.15 1.81
C VAL A 213 -10.39 16.68 1.69
N ASP A 214 -10.08 17.36 2.80
CA ASP A 214 -10.09 18.82 2.81
C ASP A 214 -8.86 19.39 2.12
N ARG A 215 -7.71 18.69 2.27
CA ARG A 215 -6.43 19.18 1.77
C ARG A 215 -5.46 18.06 1.44
N ILE A 216 -4.58 18.32 0.48
CA ILE A 216 -3.46 17.44 0.10
C ILE A 216 -2.14 18.16 0.34
N LEU A 217 -1.23 17.44 1.00
CA LEU A 217 0.18 17.81 1.12
C LEU A 217 0.99 16.89 0.20
N LEU A 218 1.60 17.44 -0.86
CA LEU A 218 2.46 16.67 -1.76
C LEU A 218 3.91 16.80 -1.31
N VAL A 219 4.50 15.68 -0.92
CA VAL A 219 5.89 15.60 -0.47
C VAL A 219 6.72 14.80 -1.46
N ASN A 220 7.83 15.37 -1.92
CA ASN A 220 8.81 14.65 -2.72
C ASN A 220 10.23 15.06 -2.34
N ASP A 221 11.15 14.10 -2.33
CA ASP A 221 12.56 14.28 -1.95
C ASP A 221 12.75 15.08 -0.65
N GLY A 222 11.91 14.80 0.33
CA GLY A 222 11.93 15.43 1.64
C GLY A 222 11.42 16.88 1.68
N THR A 223 10.87 17.41 0.60
CA THR A 223 10.34 18.78 0.52
C THR A 223 8.84 18.79 0.30
N LEU A 224 8.15 19.83 0.79
CA LEU A 224 6.73 20.05 0.53
C LEU A 224 6.58 20.82 -0.78
N LEU A 225 6.05 20.14 -1.80
CA LEU A 225 5.86 20.72 -3.13
C LEU A 225 4.50 21.39 -3.33
N PHE A 226 3.48 20.93 -2.60
CA PHE A 226 2.12 21.43 -2.71
C PHE A 226 1.40 21.33 -1.37
N ASN A 227 0.54 22.31 -1.11
CA ASN A 227 -0.34 22.38 0.04
C ASN A 227 -1.62 23.12 -0.36
N GLY A 228 -2.68 22.37 -0.67
CA GLY A 228 -3.91 22.96 -1.20
C GLY A 228 -5.04 21.94 -1.33
N SER A 229 -6.13 22.35 -1.96
CA SER A 229 -7.28 21.48 -2.19
C SER A 229 -6.99 20.37 -3.22
N PRO A 230 -7.74 19.25 -3.18
CA PRO A 230 -7.67 18.22 -4.22
C PRO A 230 -7.86 18.75 -5.65
N ASP A 231 -8.83 19.65 -5.84
CA ASP A 231 -9.12 20.24 -7.15
C ASP A 231 -7.95 21.06 -7.70
N GLU A 232 -7.29 21.86 -6.86
CA GLU A 232 -6.10 22.63 -7.24
C GLU A 232 -4.94 21.70 -7.65
N LEU A 233 -4.73 20.59 -6.94
CA LEU A 233 -3.71 19.62 -7.30
C LEU A 233 -4.02 18.93 -8.64
N LEU A 234 -5.25 18.44 -8.81
CA LEU A 234 -5.68 17.73 -10.02
C LEU A 234 -5.73 18.63 -11.26
N SER A 235 -5.97 19.94 -11.09
CA SER A 235 -5.90 20.90 -12.17
C SER A 235 -4.48 21.24 -12.63
N SER A 236 -3.48 20.97 -11.78
CA SER A 236 -2.06 21.21 -12.05
C SER A 236 -1.40 20.06 -12.83
N THR A 237 -0.11 20.22 -13.16
CA THR A 237 0.75 19.16 -13.74
C THR A 237 1.67 18.51 -12.72
N LEU A 238 1.59 18.91 -11.45
CA LEU A 238 2.53 18.50 -10.40
C LEU A 238 2.59 16.99 -10.20
N LEU A 239 1.48 16.28 -10.32
CA LEU A 239 1.45 14.81 -10.19
C LEU A 239 2.32 14.14 -11.26
N LEU A 240 2.13 14.54 -12.52
CA LEU A 240 2.89 13.99 -13.66
C LEU A 240 4.37 14.34 -13.58
N GLU A 241 4.70 15.58 -13.23
CA GLU A 241 6.07 16.07 -13.07
C GLU A 241 6.84 15.31 -11.98
N ASN A 242 6.14 14.81 -10.97
CA ASN A 242 6.71 14.06 -9.85
C ASN A 242 6.52 12.54 -9.97
N GLY A 243 6.11 12.03 -11.13
CA GLY A 243 5.94 10.60 -11.38
C GLY A 243 4.81 9.95 -10.57
N ILE A 244 3.86 10.74 -10.10
CA ILE A 244 2.70 10.27 -9.36
C ILE A 244 1.54 10.09 -10.32
N ARG A 245 0.89 8.93 -10.22
CA ARG A 245 -0.26 8.63 -11.08
C ARG A 245 -1.45 9.51 -10.71
N GLU A 246 -1.96 10.23 -11.71
CA GLU A 246 -3.25 10.90 -11.59
C GLU A 246 -4.41 9.89 -11.53
N PRO A 247 -5.58 10.26 -10.98
CA PRO A 247 -6.79 9.48 -11.17
C PRO A 247 -7.06 9.22 -12.65
N LEU A 248 -7.45 8.00 -12.97
CA LEU A 248 -7.58 7.57 -14.38
C LEU A 248 -8.55 8.45 -15.16
N TYR A 249 -9.66 8.86 -14.54
CA TYR A 249 -10.65 9.73 -15.18
C TYR A 249 -10.06 11.10 -15.54
N VAL A 250 -9.20 11.70 -14.72
CA VAL A 250 -8.53 12.97 -15.01
C VAL A 250 -7.62 12.83 -16.24
N THR A 251 -6.84 11.75 -16.29
CA THR A 251 -6.01 11.45 -17.47
C THR A 251 -6.84 11.30 -18.74
N VAL A 252 -7.99 10.60 -18.66
CA VAL A 252 -8.90 10.41 -19.80
C VAL A 252 -9.51 11.76 -20.22
N LEU A 253 -10.00 12.56 -19.28
CA LEU A 253 -10.56 13.88 -19.55
C LEU A 253 -9.57 14.78 -20.28
N ARG A 254 -8.32 14.83 -19.83
CA ARG A 254 -7.26 15.59 -20.49
C ARG A 254 -6.99 15.11 -21.92
N GLN A 255 -6.97 13.79 -22.14
CA GLN A 255 -6.79 13.21 -23.48
C GLN A 255 -7.95 13.54 -24.43
N LEU A 256 -9.15 13.70 -23.89
CA LEU A 256 -10.34 14.11 -24.64
C LEU A 256 -10.42 15.64 -24.85
N GLY A 257 -9.43 16.40 -24.39
CA GLY A 257 -9.40 17.85 -24.53
C GLY A 257 -10.27 18.62 -23.54
N PHE A 258 -10.73 17.98 -22.47
CA PHE A 258 -11.45 18.63 -21.38
C PHE A 258 -10.52 19.59 -20.64
N ASP A 259 -10.97 20.81 -20.41
CA ASP A 259 -10.18 21.80 -19.68
C ASP A 259 -10.24 21.56 -18.16
N THR A 260 -9.28 20.76 -17.68
CA THR A 260 -9.15 20.45 -16.25
C THR A 260 -8.70 21.65 -15.40
N ARG A 261 -8.21 22.75 -16.02
CA ARG A 261 -7.71 23.91 -15.26
C ARG A 261 -8.84 24.83 -14.80
N SER A 262 -9.92 24.88 -15.55
CA SER A 262 -11.11 25.67 -15.22
C SER A 262 -12.23 24.87 -14.56
N ALA A 263 -12.08 23.53 -14.49
CA ALA A 263 -13.09 22.66 -13.93
C ALA A 263 -13.23 22.83 -12.42
N GLN A 264 -14.47 22.91 -11.94
CA GLN A 264 -14.82 22.83 -10.53
C GLN A 264 -15.13 21.38 -10.16
N ASN A 265 -14.87 21.01 -8.91
CA ASN A 265 -15.12 19.66 -8.36
C ASN A 265 -14.39 18.54 -9.13
N LEU A 266 -13.18 18.83 -9.63
CA LEU A 266 -12.39 17.86 -10.41
C LEU A 266 -12.06 16.60 -9.61
N SER A 267 -12.03 16.69 -8.30
CA SER A 267 -11.81 15.55 -7.37
C SER A 267 -13.02 14.62 -7.24
N GLN A 268 -14.20 15.01 -7.73
CA GLN A 268 -15.44 14.26 -7.63
C GLN A 268 -16.04 14.02 -9.02
N LEU A 269 -15.75 12.86 -9.61
CA LEU A 269 -16.18 12.51 -10.97
C LEU A 269 -17.69 12.69 -11.18
N ASP A 270 -18.51 12.31 -10.21
CA ASP A 270 -19.99 12.38 -10.29
C ASP A 270 -20.52 13.83 -10.27
N ALA A 271 -19.70 14.79 -9.83
CA ALA A 271 -20.05 16.20 -9.77
C ALA A 271 -19.58 17.01 -10.99
N LEU A 272 -18.85 16.36 -11.93
CA LEU A 272 -18.36 17.03 -13.13
C LEU A 272 -19.46 17.18 -14.18
N ASP A 273 -19.55 18.38 -14.76
CA ASP A 273 -20.35 18.60 -15.95
C ASP A 273 -19.58 18.14 -17.20
N LEU A 274 -20.01 17.03 -17.75
CA LEU A 274 -19.41 16.39 -18.94
C LEU A 274 -20.32 16.50 -20.17
N SER A 275 -21.35 17.38 -20.14
CA SER A 275 -22.34 17.51 -21.20
C SER A 275 -21.74 17.90 -22.57
N ASP A 276 -20.66 18.67 -22.56
CA ASP A 276 -19.97 19.13 -23.77
C ASP A 276 -18.84 18.17 -24.21
N LEU A 277 -18.64 17.06 -23.51
CA LEU A 277 -17.56 16.14 -23.84
C LEU A 277 -17.90 15.26 -25.05
N VAL A 278 -17.19 15.50 -26.15
CA VAL A 278 -17.34 14.68 -27.36
C VAL A 278 -16.44 13.44 -27.23
N LEU A 279 -17.07 12.28 -27.13
CA LEU A 279 -16.33 11.02 -27.16
C LEU A 279 -15.91 10.69 -28.59
N PRO A 280 -14.64 10.33 -28.83
CA PRO A 280 -14.21 9.89 -30.16
C PRO A 280 -14.94 8.61 -30.56
N ASP A 281 -15.21 8.45 -31.86
CA ASP A 281 -15.75 7.21 -32.39
C ASP A 281 -14.88 6.04 -31.94
N ARG A 282 -15.54 4.98 -31.45
CA ARG A 282 -14.86 3.81 -30.90
C ARG A 282 -14.11 3.09 -32.01
N VAL A 283 -12.85 3.43 -32.21
CA VAL A 283 -11.96 2.64 -33.06
C VAL A 283 -11.65 1.35 -32.33
N LEU A 284 -12.44 0.31 -32.58
CA LEU A 284 -12.09 -1.05 -32.19
C LEU A 284 -10.82 -1.40 -32.98
N LYS A 285 -9.66 -1.31 -32.36
CA LYS A 285 -8.44 -1.90 -32.95
C LYS A 285 -8.75 -3.35 -33.24
N ASP A 286 -8.56 -3.74 -34.49
CA ASP A 286 -8.74 -5.11 -34.96
C ASP A 286 -8.14 -6.13 -34.00
N LYS A 287 -8.86 -7.23 -33.85
CA LYS A 287 -8.43 -8.40 -33.12
C LYS A 287 -6.99 -8.71 -33.54
N ARG A 288 -6.07 -8.71 -32.58
CA ARG A 288 -4.72 -9.24 -32.83
C ARG A 288 -4.88 -10.61 -33.46
N ASP A 289 -4.12 -10.86 -34.52
CA ASP A 289 -4.13 -12.11 -35.28
C ASP A 289 -4.20 -13.31 -34.34
N SER A 290 -5.27 -14.10 -34.48
CA SER A 290 -5.56 -15.25 -33.64
C SER A 290 -4.68 -16.49 -33.94
N SER A 291 -3.68 -16.34 -34.81
CA SER A 291 -2.87 -17.43 -35.36
C SER A 291 -1.58 -17.73 -34.60
N SER A 292 -1.28 -17.09 -33.46
CA SER A 292 -0.08 -17.43 -32.70
C SER A 292 -0.31 -18.66 -31.83
N ASP A 293 0.63 -19.62 -31.90
CA ASP A 293 0.63 -20.83 -31.07
C ASP A 293 0.62 -20.50 -29.57
N SER A 294 -0.14 -21.30 -28.82
CA SER A 294 -0.16 -21.20 -27.36
C SER A 294 1.22 -21.56 -26.80
N ILE A 295 1.81 -20.65 -26.01
CA ILE A 295 3.08 -20.92 -25.32
C ILE A 295 2.87 -21.70 -24.03
N LEU A 296 1.76 -21.43 -23.32
CA LEU A 296 1.37 -22.12 -22.10
C LEU A 296 -0.11 -22.50 -22.20
N LYS A 297 -0.42 -23.74 -21.88
CA LYS A 297 -1.79 -24.26 -21.80
C LYS A 297 -2.00 -24.95 -20.46
N VAL A 298 -3.05 -24.58 -19.78
CA VAL A 298 -3.48 -25.13 -18.49
C VAL A 298 -4.84 -25.76 -18.71
N GLU A 299 -5.01 -27.03 -18.34
CA GLU A 299 -6.23 -27.79 -18.53
C GLU A 299 -6.61 -28.51 -17.23
N GLY A 300 -7.78 -28.19 -16.69
CA GLY A 300 -8.33 -28.85 -15.50
C GLY A 300 -7.49 -28.69 -14.24
N LEU A 301 -6.80 -27.56 -14.07
CA LEU A 301 -5.92 -27.35 -12.92
C LEU A 301 -6.73 -27.25 -11.63
N SER A 302 -6.41 -28.12 -10.66
CA SER A 302 -7.00 -28.11 -9.33
C SER A 302 -5.89 -28.16 -8.29
N VAL A 303 -6.03 -27.35 -7.21
CA VAL A 303 -5.04 -27.21 -6.14
C VAL A 303 -5.73 -27.20 -4.79
N SER A 304 -5.27 -28.07 -3.88
CA SER A 304 -5.66 -28.10 -2.46
C SER A 304 -4.42 -28.17 -1.56
N TYR A 305 -4.54 -27.71 -0.32
CA TYR A 305 -3.50 -27.85 0.70
C TYR A 305 -3.91 -28.94 1.71
N GLY A 306 -3.25 -30.08 1.63
CA GLY A 306 -3.60 -31.25 2.44
C GLY A 306 -5.04 -31.73 2.16
N ASP A 307 -5.78 -32.05 3.23
CA ASP A 307 -7.17 -32.52 3.15
C ASP A 307 -8.22 -31.41 3.08
N ASN A 308 -7.78 -30.14 2.93
CA ASN A 308 -8.69 -29.01 2.84
C ASN A 308 -9.39 -28.95 1.47
N PRO A 309 -10.57 -28.30 1.38
CA PRO A 309 -11.22 -28.03 0.10
C PRO A 309 -10.29 -27.38 -0.91
N ALA A 310 -10.49 -27.69 -2.17
CA ALA A 310 -9.68 -27.13 -3.24
C ALA A 310 -9.82 -25.60 -3.28
N ILE A 311 -8.68 -24.90 -3.37
CA ILE A 311 -8.64 -23.43 -3.54
C ILE A 311 -8.84 -23.08 -5.00
N ILE A 312 -8.37 -23.94 -5.90
CA ILE A 312 -8.56 -23.83 -7.35
C ILE A 312 -9.22 -25.11 -7.81
N GLU A 313 -10.32 -25.03 -8.54
CA GLU A 313 -11.06 -26.15 -9.08
C GLU A 313 -11.20 -26.01 -10.60
N ASP A 314 -10.78 -27.05 -11.33
CA ASP A 314 -10.97 -27.22 -12.78
C ASP A 314 -10.66 -25.98 -13.63
N MET A 315 -9.58 -25.26 -13.29
CA MET A 315 -9.19 -24.03 -13.99
C MET A 315 -8.49 -24.36 -15.32
N SER A 316 -8.98 -23.78 -16.41
CA SER A 316 -8.41 -23.96 -17.74
C SER A 316 -8.23 -22.62 -18.45
N PHE A 317 -7.04 -22.38 -19.03
CA PHE A 317 -6.75 -21.22 -19.85
C PHE A 317 -5.53 -21.48 -20.74
N SER A 318 -5.30 -20.60 -21.71
CA SER A 318 -4.10 -20.63 -22.54
C SER A 318 -3.50 -19.24 -22.66
N LEU A 319 -2.18 -19.19 -22.82
CA LEU A 319 -1.42 -17.97 -23.01
C LEU A 319 -0.63 -18.07 -24.33
N LYS A 320 -0.79 -17.09 -25.21
CA LYS A 320 -0.11 -17.02 -26.50
C LYS A 320 1.26 -16.34 -26.35
N LYS A 321 2.15 -16.56 -27.29
CA LYS A 321 3.45 -15.89 -27.32
C LYS A 321 3.26 -14.35 -27.39
N GLY A 322 3.88 -13.61 -26.47
CA GLY A 322 3.79 -12.15 -26.40
C GLY A 322 2.49 -11.60 -25.82
N GLU A 323 1.58 -12.49 -25.39
CA GLU A 323 0.34 -12.08 -24.72
C GLU A 323 0.61 -11.66 -23.25
N ARG A 324 -0.18 -10.70 -22.77
CA ARG A 324 -0.22 -10.30 -21.37
C ARG A 324 -1.56 -10.74 -20.79
N LEU A 325 -1.52 -11.60 -19.77
CA LEU A 325 -2.69 -12.08 -19.05
C LEU A 325 -2.73 -11.46 -17.66
N ALA A 326 -3.80 -10.76 -17.32
CA ALA A 326 -4.04 -10.27 -15.98
C ALA A 326 -4.92 -11.26 -15.20
N ILE A 327 -4.45 -11.70 -14.02
CA ILE A 327 -5.21 -12.54 -13.11
C ILE A 327 -5.75 -11.62 -12.00
N VAL A 328 -7.06 -11.44 -11.98
CA VAL A 328 -7.75 -10.55 -11.04
C VAL A 328 -8.66 -11.35 -10.11
N GLY A 329 -8.89 -10.85 -8.91
CA GLY A 329 -9.77 -11.47 -7.92
C GLY A 329 -9.52 -10.92 -6.52
N LYS A 330 -10.45 -11.19 -5.61
CA LYS A 330 -10.36 -10.81 -4.19
C LYS A 330 -9.12 -11.43 -3.52
N ASN A 331 -8.74 -10.89 -2.36
CA ASN A 331 -7.75 -11.53 -1.51
C ASN A 331 -8.27 -12.91 -1.06
N GLY A 332 -7.38 -13.92 -1.05
CA GLY A 332 -7.78 -15.30 -0.79
C GLY A 332 -8.37 -16.09 -1.98
N ALA A 333 -8.62 -15.47 -3.14
CA ALA A 333 -9.19 -16.13 -4.32
C ALA A 333 -8.25 -17.13 -5.05
N GLY A 334 -7.07 -17.43 -4.51
CA GLY A 334 -6.15 -18.41 -5.08
C GLY A 334 -5.16 -17.87 -6.12
N LYS A 335 -5.07 -16.54 -6.36
CA LYS A 335 -4.14 -15.95 -7.36
C LYS A 335 -2.68 -16.37 -7.14
N SER A 336 -2.19 -16.23 -5.92
CA SER A 336 -0.82 -16.64 -5.57
C SER A 336 -0.64 -18.15 -5.58
N THR A 337 -1.69 -18.91 -5.24
CA THR A 337 -1.72 -20.37 -5.33
C THR A 337 -1.58 -20.83 -6.77
N LEU A 338 -2.29 -20.20 -7.71
CA LEU A 338 -2.15 -20.45 -9.15
C LEU A 338 -0.70 -20.23 -9.61
N ALA A 339 -0.11 -19.09 -9.28
CA ALA A 339 1.27 -18.79 -9.66
C ALA A 339 2.26 -19.82 -9.09
N LYS A 340 2.08 -20.21 -7.82
CA LYS A 340 2.90 -21.25 -7.16
C LYS A 340 2.70 -22.63 -7.81
N ALA A 341 1.48 -23.00 -8.21
CA ALA A 341 1.19 -24.25 -8.90
C ALA A 341 1.85 -24.31 -10.29
N LEU A 342 1.78 -23.21 -11.05
CA LEU A 342 2.47 -23.11 -12.36
C LEU A 342 3.98 -23.30 -12.24
N CYS A 343 4.59 -22.76 -11.17
CA CYS A 343 6.01 -22.91 -10.89
C CYS A 343 6.40 -24.22 -10.20
N GLY A 344 5.41 -25.04 -9.79
CA GLY A 344 5.67 -26.34 -9.13
C GLY A 344 5.94 -26.25 -7.63
N PHE A 345 5.75 -25.08 -6.99
CA PHE A 345 5.92 -24.93 -5.53
C PHE A 345 4.83 -25.61 -4.70
N VAL A 346 3.66 -25.86 -5.31
CA VAL A 346 2.57 -26.59 -4.69
C VAL A 346 2.09 -27.70 -5.61
N PRO A 347 1.73 -28.87 -5.07
CA PRO A 347 1.16 -29.95 -5.86
C PRO A 347 -0.15 -29.51 -6.53
N SER A 348 -0.35 -29.94 -7.76
CA SER A 348 -1.56 -29.64 -8.51
C SER A 348 -1.98 -30.85 -9.35
N GLN A 349 -3.28 -30.98 -9.58
CA GLN A 349 -3.85 -31.91 -10.55
C GLN A 349 -4.18 -31.16 -11.84
N GLY A 350 -4.32 -31.87 -12.95
CA GLY A 350 -4.57 -31.29 -14.26
C GLY A 350 -3.34 -31.36 -15.16
N LYS A 351 -3.45 -30.77 -16.35
CA LYS A 351 -2.39 -30.81 -17.36
C LYS A 351 -1.81 -29.43 -17.63
N LEU A 352 -0.49 -29.34 -17.61
CA LEU A 352 0.26 -28.14 -17.90
C LEU A 352 1.17 -28.39 -19.11
N THR A 353 0.99 -27.61 -20.18
CA THR A 353 1.74 -27.78 -21.43
C THR A 353 2.47 -26.48 -21.78
N TYR A 354 3.77 -26.56 -22.02
CA TYR A 354 4.61 -25.45 -22.46
C TYR A 354 5.16 -25.72 -23.87
N LYS A 355 4.84 -24.87 -24.84
CA LYS A 355 5.23 -25.04 -26.27
C LYS A 355 4.92 -26.45 -26.81
N GLY A 356 3.77 -27.02 -26.43
CA GLY A 356 3.37 -28.35 -26.85
C GLY A 356 3.93 -29.51 -26.03
N GLN A 357 4.89 -29.28 -25.14
CA GLN A 357 5.47 -30.29 -24.25
C GLN A 357 4.72 -30.32 -22.92
N ASP A 358 4.34 -31.51 -22.45
CA ASP A 358 3.73 -31.69 -21.13
C ASP A 358 4.80 -31.48 -20.04
N ILE A 359 4.54 -30.53 -19.14
CA ILE A 359 5.41 -30.18 -18.01
C ILE A 359 4.73 -30.41 -16.66
N SER A 360 3.62 -31.15 -16.63
CA SER A 360 2.84 -31.38 -15.41
C SER A 360 3.62 -32.03 -14.29
N GLN A 361 4.56 -32.91 -14.65
CA GLN A 361 5.40 -33.65 -13.69
C GLN A 361 6.83 -33.08 -13.55
N ASP A 362 7.14 -31.99 -14.24
CA ASP A 362 8.45 -31.35 -14.14
C ASP A 362 8.71 -30.85 -12.71
N SER A 363 9.92 -31.02 -12.26
CA SER A 363 10.42 -30.48 -10.98
C SER A 363 10.45 -28.95 -11.00
N ILE A 364 10.58 -28.35 -9.82
CA ILE A 364 10.73 -26.88 -9.67
C ILE A 364 11.92 -26.38 -10.52
N ALA A 365 13.04 -27.10 -10.51
CA ALA A 365 14.23 -26.76 -11.27
C ALA A 365 13.96 -26.72 -12.78
N GLU A 366 13.34 -27.77 -13.34
CA GLU A 366 12.97 -27.84 -14.75
C GLU A 366 11.96 -26.77 -15.17
N ARG A 367 10.97 -26.49 -14.31
CA ARG A 367 10.00 -25.40 -14.57
C ARG A 367 10.64 -24.03 -14.53
N SER A 368 11.65 -23.83 -13.65
CA SER A 368 12.36 -22.55 -13.53
C SER A 368 13.17 -22.17 -14.79
N GLU A 369 13.48 -23.14 -15.66
CA GLU A 369 14.09 -22.86 -16.95
C GLU A 369 13.13 -22.21 -17.96
N ARG A 370 11.81 -22.35 -17.72
CA ARG A 370 10.74 -21.95 -18.63
C ARG A 370 9.89 -20.82 -18.10
N ILE A 371 9.70 -20.76 -16.76
CA ILE A 371 8.81 -19.83 -16.07
C ILE A 371 9.61 -19.03 -15.05
N GLY A 372 9.78 -17.74 -15.28
CA GLY A 372 10.31 -16.82 -14.30
C GLY A 372 9.20 -16.40 -13.32
N PHE A 373 9.49 -16.34 -12.02
CA PHE A 373 8.56 -15.96 -10.99
C PHE A 373 9.12 -14.86 -10.11
N VAL A 374 8.35 -13.78 -9.92
CA VAL A 374 8.66 -12.72 -8.96
C VAL A 374 7.65 -12.79 -7.83
N LEU A 375 8.13 -12.94 -6.60
CA LEU A 375 7.28 -13.00 -5.40
C LEU A 375 6.67 -11.64 -5.08
N GLN A 376 5.55 -11.65 -4.37
CA GLN A 376 4.89 -10.44 -3.86
C GLN A 376 5.81 -9.64 -2.92
N ASN A 377 6.56 -10.34 -2.06
CA ASN A 377 7.62 -9.73 -1.25
C ASN A 377 8.99 -10.07 -1.86
N PRO A 378 9.63 -9.13 -2.58
CA PRO A 378 10.92 -9.38 -3.23
C PRO A 378 12.05 -9.70 -2.24
N ASN A 379 11.97 -9.24 -0.99
CA ASN A 379 12.98 -9.51 0.02
C ASN A 379 13.13 -11.02 0.31
N GLN A 380 12.06 -11.81 0.12
CA GLN A 380 12.10 -13.26 0.27
C GLN A 380 12.88 -13.98 -0.85
N MET A 381 13.20 -13.28 -1.94
CA MET A 381 13.96 -13.82 -3.07
C MET A 381 15.45 -13.50 -2.98
N ILE A 382 15.82 -12.43 -2.26
CA ILE A 382 17.21 -11.97 -2.18
C ILE A 382 17.97 -12.89 -1.24
N SER A 383 19.01 -13.54 -1.78
CA SER A 383 19.83 -14.52 -1.09
C SER A 383 21.31 -14.11 -0.98
N GLN A 384 21.74 -13.12 -1.79
CA GLN A 384 23.12 -12.66 -1.82
C GLN A 384 23.27 -11.27 -1.20
N THR A 385 24.47 -10.99 -0.71
CA THR A 385 24.80 -9.68 -0.12
C THR A 385 25.13 -8.61 -1.15
N MET A 386 25.56 -9.04 -2.34
CA MET A 386 25.93 -8.13 -3.44
C MET A 386 24.91 -8.22 -4.57
N ILE A 387 24.52 -7.07 -5.11
CA ILE A 387 23.53 -6.98 -6.20
C ILE A 387 23.99 -7.74 -7.44
N PHE A 388 25.30 -7.64 -7.77
CA PHE A 388 25.84 -8.37 -8.91
C PHE A 388 25.68 -9.88 -8.74
N ASP A 389 26.01 -10.42 -7.56
CA ASP A 389 25.95 -11.85 -7.30
C ASP A 389 24.51 -12.38 -7.23
N GLU A 390 23.56 -11.59 -6.73
CA GLU A 390 22.15 -11.94 -6.75
C GLU A 390 21.62 -12.08 -8.17
N VAL A 391 21.94 -11.13 -9.06
CA VAL A 391 21.52 -11.20 -10.47
C VAL A 391 22.25 -12.31 -11.23
N ALA A 392 23.51 -12.58 -10.90
CA ALA A 392 24.33 -13.62 -11.52
C ALA A 392 23.92 -15.04 -11.10
N LEU A 393 23.33 -15.20 -9.92
CA LEU A 393 23.09 -16.50 -9.27
C LEU A 393 22.37 -17.49 -10.21
N GLY A 394 21.27 -17.08 -10.81
CA GLY A 394 20.49 -17.94 -11.71
C GLY A 394 21.25 -18.40 -12.96
N LEU A 395 22.15 -17.57 -13.49
CA LEU A 395 22.98 -17.91 -14.63
C LEU A 395 24.11 -18.89 -14.24
N ARG A 396 24.75 -18.65 -13.09
CA ARG A 396 25.78 -19.52 -12.53
C ARG A 396 25.26 -20.91 -12.20
N LEU A 397 24.06 -21.00 -11.60
CA LEU A 397 23.40 -22.28 -11.31
C LEU A 397 23.06 -23.09 -12.58
N ARG A 398 22.90 -22.42 -13.71
CA ARG A 398 22.71 -23.05 -15.04
C ARG A 398 24.02 -23.39 -15.77
N GLY A 399 25.16 -23.15 -15.15
CA GLY A 399 26.49 -23.43 -15.73
C GLY A 399 26.90 -22.52 -16.88
N ILE A 400 26.36 -21.31 -16.94
CA ILE A 400 26.73 -20.31 -17.95
C ILE A 400 28.18 -19.85 -17.65
N GLU A 401 28.98 -19.68 -18.71
CA GLU A 401 30.36 -19.18 -18.63
C GLU A 401 30.42 -17.78 -18.01
N GLU A 402 31.41 -17.55 -17.10
CA GLU A 402 31.44 -16.31 -16.27
C GLU A 402 31.57 -15.05 -17.15
N THR A 403 32.25 -15.10 -18.29
CA THR A 403 32.32 -13.97 -19.24
C THR A 403 30.95 -13.59 -19.80
N GLU A 404 30.09 -14.57 -20.07
CA GLU A 404 28.74 -14.36 -20.54
C GLU A 404 27.84 -13.91 -19.38
N VAL A 405 28.03 -14.43 -18.15
CA VAL A 405 27.36 -13.99 -16.94
C VAL A 405 27.60 -12.50 -16.71
N GLU A 406 28.87 -12.07 -16.71
CA GLU A 406 29.24 -10.65 -16.52
C GLU A 406 28.57 -9.75 -17.59
N ALA A 407 28.59 -10.12 -18.83
CA ALA A 407 28.02 -9.35 -19.92
C ALA A 407 26.50 -9.18 -19.73
N ARG A 408 25.77 -10.28 -19.46
CA ARG A 408 24.30 -10.26 -19.27
C ARG A 408 23.91 -9.51 -18.01
N VAL A 409 24.62 -9.71 -16.90
CA VAL A 409 24.34 -9.01 -15.63
C VAL A 409 24.53 -7.51 -15.80
N HIS A 410 25.62 -7.07 -16.46
CA HIS A 410 25.84 -5.66 -16.71
C HIS A 410 24.75 -5.03 -17.60
N GLU A 411 24.28 -5.75 -18.62
CA GLU A 411 23.18 -5.28 -19.47
C GLU A 411 21.88 -5.11 -18.69
N VAL A 412 21.50 -6.13 -17.90
CA VAL A 412 20.29 -6.10 -17.09
C VAL A 412 20.34 -5.00 -16.04
N LEU A 413 21.47 -4.86 -15.33
CA LEU A 413 21.64 -3.80 -14.32
C LEU A 413 21.57 -2.39 -14.93
N LYS A 414 22.06 -2.19 -16.16
CA LYS A 414 21.88 -0.92 -16.89
C LYS A 414 20.41 -0.67 -17.24
N THR A 415 19.72 -1.69 -17.75
CA THR A 415 18.31 -1.61 -18.10
C THR A 415 17.42 -1.29 -16.90
N CYS A 416 17.76 -1.84 -15.72
CA CYS A 416 17.03 -1.60 -14.46
C CYS A 416 17.50 -0.33 -13.71
N GLY A 417 18.48 0.43 -14.20
CA GLY A 417 19.03 1.61 -13.51
C GLY A 417 19.84 1.29 -12.25
N LEU A 418 20.25 0.02 -12.05
CA LEU A 418 20.96 -0.45 -10.85
C LEU A 418 22.46 -0.59 -11.04
N TYR A 419 23.00 -0.18 -12.19
CA TYR A 419 24.41 -0.41 -12.53
C TYR A 419 25.41 0.26 -11.55
N SER A 420 25.05 1.40 -10.98
CA SER A 420 25.86 2.11 -9.98
C SER A 420 25.94 1.37 -8.64
N PHE A 421 24.98 0.51 -8.33
CA PHE A 421 24.87 -0.25 -7.07
C PHE A 421 25.40 -1.68 -7.16
N ARG A 422 26.08 -2.05 -8.24
CA ARG A 422 26.52 -3.43 -8.50
C ARG A 422 27.58 -3.99 -7.54
N LYS A 423 28.27 -3.11 -6.80
CA LYS A 423 29.33 -3.44 -5.83
C LYS A 423 28.80 -3.44 -4.42
#